data_cbed6a404b78b51b97864642b6c6fdba
#
_entry.id   cbed6a404b78b51b97864642b6c6fdba
#
_cell.length_a   1.000
_cell.length_b   1.000
_cell.length_c   1.000
_cell.angle_alpha   90.00
_cell.angle_beta   90.00
_cell.angle_gamma   90.00
#
_symmetry.space_group_name_H-M   'P 1'
#
loop_
_entity.id
_entity.type
_entity.pdbx_description
1 polymer ?
#
loop_
_entity_poly.entity_id
_entity_poly.type
_entity_poly.pdbx_seq_one_letter_code
_entity_poly.pdbx_strand_id
1 'polypeptide(L)'
;MSAESATGLVLRCRPLTETSLIVHWLTREHGRLATVARGARRLKSAFRGKLDAGYRARFAFVRSRRSDLHTLTEVALEETHPALRTDFNRLRAAAYATRLLEQTTETETPVPELFALLDEWWRVLDAAPASPAALAAFELHLLDALGLRPDPARTRLPAAVRETLSALLARPLAAAAVTPLSPGVARTLDHFLGAFLREHLGRPPKGREPVWETALASAPA
;
A
#
# COMPACT_ATOMS: atom_id res chain seq x y z
N MET A 1 -29.51 -1.61 14.48
CA MET A 1 -28.21 -2.05 13.93
C MET A 1 -27.15 -1.24 14.66
N SER A 2 -26.21 -1.89 15.34
CA SER A 2 -25.11 -1.20 16.04
C SER A 2 -24.10 -0.65 15.03
N ALA A 3 -23.57 0.53 15.32
CA ALA A 3 -22.42 1.05 14.59
C ALA A 3 -21.16 0.31 15.03
N GLU A 4 -20.32 -0.08 14.10
CA GLU A 4 -18.99 -0.61 14.32
C GLU A 4 -17.96 0.49 14.07
N SER A 5 -16.79 0.42 14.72
CA SER A 5 -15.69 1.35 14.51
C SER A 5 -14.45 0.61 14.05
N ALA A 6 -13.67 1.26 13.19
CA ALA A 6 -12.42 0.72 12.69
C ALA A 6 -11.39 1.82 12.46
N THR A 7 -10.10 1.45 12.46
CA THR A 7 -9.01 2.27 11.92
C THR A 7 -8.68 1.77 10.53
N GLY A 8 -8.73 2.67 9.54
CA GLY A 8 -8.57 2.29 8.14
C GLY A 8 -7.72 3.23 7.31
N LEU A 9 -7.11 2.65 6.30
CA LEU A 9 -6.41 3.33 5.22
C LEU A 9 -7.35 3.45 4.04
N VAL A 10 -7.56 4.65 3.52
CA VAL A 10 -8.39 4.88 2.32
C VAL A 10 -7.59 4.42 1.10
N LEU A 11 -7.94 3.27 0.55
CA LEU A 11 -7.29 2.73 -0.65
C LEU A 11 -7.71 3.51 -1.90
N ARG A 12 -9.00 3.81 -2.01
CA ARG A 12 -9.58 4.58 -3.13
C ARG A 12 -10.99 5.06 -2.82
N CYS A 13 -11.39 6.13 -3.51
CA CYS A 13 -12.76 6.64 -3.52
C CYS A 13 -13.33 6.58 -4.94
N ARG A 14 -14.60 6.19 -5.07
CA ARG A 14 -15.31 6.19 -6.37
C ARG A 14 -16.67 6.88 -6.22
N PRO A 15 -17.08 7.69 -7.20
CA PRO A 15 -18.45 8.18 -7.24
C PRO A 15 -19.45 7.02 -7.29
N LEU A 16 -20.49 7.05 -6.46
CA LEU A 16 -21.64 6.16 -6.51
C LEU A 16 -22.83 6.86 -7.16
N THR A 17 -23.05 8.10 -6.72
CA THR A 17 -24.08 9.01 -7.27
C THR A 17 -23.47 10.40 -7.40
N GLU A 18 -24.26 11.38 -7.88
CA GLU A 18 -23.80 12.78 -7.92
C GLU A 18 -23.34 13.30 -6.57
N THR A 19 -23.90 12.80 -5.46
CA THR A 19 -23.62 13.30 -4.12
C THR A 19 -22.89 12.30 -3.22
N SER A 20 -22.77 11.01 -3.57
CA SER A 20 -22.27 9.96 -2.70
C SER A 20 -21.00 9.33 -3.25
N LEU A 21 -20.13 8.84 -2.34
CA LEU A 21 -18.91 8.11 -2.68
C LEU A 21 -19.00 6.67 -2.15
N ILE A 22 -18.37 5.74 -2.87
CA ILE A 22 -17.90 4.47 -2.31
C ILE A 22 -16.46 4.68 -1.88
N VAL A 23 -16.16 4.34 -0.63
CA VAL A 23 -14.83 4.39 -0.05
C VAL A 23 -14.36 2.96 0.21
N HIS A 24 -13.24 2.58 -0.38
CA HIS A 24 -12.58 1.29 -0.14
C HIS A 24 -11.50 1.49 0.91
N TRP A 25 -11.54 0.66 1.94
CA TRP A 25 -10.66 0.70 3.09
C TRP A 25 -9.83 -0.57 3.19
N LEU A 26 -8.60 -0.45 3.67
CA LEU A 26 -7.91 -1.53 4.38
C LEU A 26 -7.98 -1.18 5.86
N THR A 27 -8.56 -2.06 6.67
CA THR A 27 -8.71 -1.83 8.11
C THR A 27 -7.87 -2.83 8.90
N ARG A 28 -7.49 -2.42 10.10
CA ARG A 28 -6.76 -3.30 11.01
C ARG A 28 -7.64 -4.43 11.51
N GLU A 29 -8.91 -4.11 11.82
CA GLU A 29 -9.83 -4.99 12.53
C GLU A 29 -10.62 -5.93 11.61
N HIS A 30 -10.94 -5.47 10.38
CA HIS A 30 -11.88 -6.15 9.49
C HIS A 30 -11.29 -6.48 8.11
N GLY A 31 -9.98 -6.24 7.89
CA GLY A 31 -9.40 -6.38 6.56
C GLY A 31 -9.93 -5.36 5.55
N ARG A 32 -10.07 -5.74 4.28
CA ARG A 32 -10.65 -4.84 3.27
C ARG A 32 -12.16 -4.78 3.38
N LEU A 33 -12.71 -3.58 3.39
CA LEU A 33 -14.16 -3.36 3.31
C LEU A 33 -14.50 -2.11 2.48
N ALA A 34 -15.76 -2.01 2.08
CA ALA A 34 -16.27 -0.89 1.33
C ALA A 34 -17.45 -0.22 2.04
N THR A 35 -17.47 1.11 2.04
CA THR A 35 -18.55 1.89 2.65
C THR A 35 -19.11 2.92 1.70
N VAL A 36 -20.42 3.21 1.81
CA VAL A 36 -21.06 4.35 1.15
C VAL A 36 -21.03 5.55 2.08
N ALA A 37 -20.35 6.60 1.65
CA ALA A 37 -20.41 7.93 2.25
C ALA A 37 -21.51 8.75 1.58
N ARG A 38 -22.72 8.68 2.13
CA ARG A 38 -23.89 9.40 1.58
C ARG A 38 -23.72 10.90 1.70
N GLY A 39 -23.94 11.62 0.62
CA GLY A 39 -23.82 13.08 0.59
C GLY A 39 -22.39 13.60 0.73
N ALA A 40 -21.35 12.75 0.62
CA ALA A 40 -19.94 13.12 0.80
C ALA A 40 -19.47 14.23 -0.16
N ARG A 41 -20.09 14.34 -1.35
CA ARG A 41 -19.75 15.34 -2.37
C ARG A 41 -20.52 16.65 -2.22
N ARG A 42 -21.44 16.76 -1.26
CA ARG A 42 -22.17 18.01 -1.00
C ARG A 42 -21.25 19.04 -0.32
N LEU A 43 -21.47 20.32 -0.60
CA LEU A 43 -20.66 21.42 -0.06
C LEU A 43 -20.60 21.44 1.49
N LYS A 44 -21.72 21.11 2.15
CA LYS A 44 -21.83 21.07 3.63
C LYS A 44 -21.71 19.66 4.19
N SER A 45 -21.00 18.75 3.51
CA SER A 45 -20.84 17.39 3.98
C SER A 45 -19.91 17.29 5.19
N ALA A 46 -20.30 16.48 6.19
CA ALA A 46 -19.42 16.11 7.33
C ALA A 46 -18.16 15.31 6.89
N PHE A 47 -18.18 14.74 5.68
CA PHE A 47 -17.08 13.98 5.09
C PHE A 47 -16.13 14.81 4.22
N ARG A 48 -16.44 16.11 4.02
CA ARG A 48 -15.65 16.96 3.14
C ARG A 48 -14.20 17.07 3.61
N GLY A 49 -13.26 16.79 2.67
CA GLY A 49 -11.82 16.84 2.93
C GLY A 49 -11.27 15.69 3.79
N LYS A 50 -12.12 14.70 4.15
CA LYS A 50 -11.73 13.59 5.02
C LYS A 50 -11.58 12.25 4.29
N LEU A 51 -11.98 12.18 3.01
CA LEU A 51 -12.01 10.95 2.23
C LEU A 51 -11.20 11.14 0.94
N ASP A 52 -9.95 10.70 0.98
CA ASP A 52 -9.08 10.67 -0.19
C ASP A 52 -8.09 9.52 -0.09
N ALA A 53 -7.64 9.00 -1.25
CA ALA A 53 -6.65 7.92 -1.28
C ALA A 53 -5.36 8.34 -0.53
N GLY A 54 -4.80 7.41 0.24
CA GLY A 54 -3.63 7.68 1.06
C GLY A 54 -3.93 8.32 2.43
N TYR A 55 -5.20 8.51 2.80
CA TYR A 55 -5.58 8.97 4.15
C TYR A 55 -5.70 7.80 5.13
N ARG A 56 -5.23 8.02 6.36
CA ARG A 56 -5.57 7.18 7.51
C ARG A 56 -6.62 7.88 8.36
N ALA A 57 -7.66 7.14 8.72
CA ALA A 57 -8.76 7.66 9.51
C ALA A 57 -9.33 6.59 10.45
N ARG A 58 -9.85 7.03 11.59
CA ARG A 58 -10.80 6.27 12.37
C ARG A 58 -12.20 6.60 11.88
N PHE A 59 -13.01 5.58 11.68
CA PHE A 59 -14.36 5.77 11.16
C PHE A 59 -15.36 4.83 11.81
N ALA A 60 -16.64 5.21 11.77
CA ALA A 60 -17.75 4.37 12.16
C ALA A 60 -18.62 4.03 10.96
N PHE A 61 -19.17 2.82 10.96
CA PHE A 61 -20.02 2.34 9.89
C PHE A 61 -21.11 1.40 10.42
N VAL A 62 -22.19 1.31 9.68
CA VAL A 62 -23.27 0.32 9.93
C VAL A 62 -23.16 -0.78 8.89
N ARG A 63 -22.99 -2.02 9.36
CA ARG A 63 -22.85 -3.18 8.51
C ARG A 63 -24.15 -3.46 7.74
N SER A 64 -24.04 -3.64 6.44
CA SER A 64 -25.16 -4.08 5.60
C SER A 64 -25.38 -5.58 5.80
N ARG A 65 -26.65 -6.00 5.79
CA ARG A 65 -27.04 -7.42 5.81
C ARG A 65 -27.29 -8.01 4.41
N ARG A 66 -27.27 -7.15 3.38
CA ARG A 66 -27.68 -7.53 2.02
C ARG A 66 -26.55 -7.42 1.00
N SER A 67 -25.42 -6.83 1.36
CA SER A 67 -24.30 -6.60 0.47
C SER A 67 -23.02 -6.30 1.26
N ASP A 68 -21.87 -6.44 0.63
CA ASP A 68 -20.54 -6.09 1.17
C ASP A 68 -20.30 -4.56 1.18
N LEU A 69 -21.33 -3.76 0.85
CA LEU A 69 -21.24 -2.31 0.83
C LEU A 69 -21.97 -1.75 2.07
N HIS A 70 -21.20 -1.34 3.07
CA HIS A 70 -21.67 -0.84 4.35
C HIS A 70 -22.00 0.66 4.30
N THR A 71 -22.63 1.21 5.35
CA THR A 71 -22.95 2.64 5.42
C THR A 71 -21.96 3.34 6.34
N LEU A 72 -21.15 4.28 5.78
CA LEU A 72 -20.26 5.15 6.55
C LEU A 72 -21.10 6.19 7.33
N THR A 73 -20.86 6.30 8.62
CA THR A 73 -21.59 7.26 9.49
C THR A 73 -20.70 8.39 9.98
N GLU A 74 -19.44 8.10 10.32
CA GLU A 74 -18.51 9.08 10.85
C GLU A 74 -17.09 8.85 10.34
N VAL A 75 -16.28 9.92 10.26
CA VAL A 75 -14.84 9.86 9.95
C VAL A 75 -14.08 10.90 10.77
N ALA A 76 -13.08 10.42 11.49
CA ALA A 76 -12.06 11.23 12.16
C ALA A 76 -10.73 11.00 11.46
N LEU A 77 -10.26 12.01 10.73
CA LEU A 77 -9.00 11.97 9.99
C LEU A 77 -7.82 11.94 10.96
N GLU A 78 -6.85 11.06 10.74
CA GLU A 78 -5.65 10.92 11.58
C GLU A 78 -4.39 11.35 10.84
N GLU A 79 -4.18 10.87 9.60
CA GLU A 79 -3.01 11.20 8.77
C GLU A 79 -3.41 11.42 7.31
N THR A 80 -2.72 12.32 6.61
CA THR A 80 -3.06 12.71 5.23
C THR A 80 -1.98 12.43 4.19
N HIS A 81 -0.73 12.23 4.60
CA HIS A 81 0.44 12.00 3.73
C HIS A 81 0.49 13.01 2.56
N PRO A 82 0.69 14.31 2.84
CA PRO A 82 0.52 15.37 1.84
C PRO A 82 1.47 15.25 0.64
N ALA A 83 2.68 14.71 0.85
CA ALA A 83 3.64 14.55 -0.24
C ALA A 83 3.17 13.58 -1.34
N LEU A 84 2.27 12.64 -1.03
CA LEU A 84 1.67 11.76 -2.03
C LEU A 84 0.82 12.52 -3.06
N ARG A 85 0.40 13.76 -2.78
CA ARG A 85 -0.43 14.59 -3.67
C ARG A 85 0.36 15.62 -4.45
N THR A 86 1.54 15.95 -3.96
CA THR A 86 2.40 16.99 -4.56
C THR A 86 3.47 16.41 -5.47
N ASP A 87 3.72 15.09 -5.38
CA ASP A 87 4.73 14.40 -6.18
C ASP A 87 4.10 13.19 -6.91
N PHE A 88 4.11 13.25 -8.24
CA PHE A 88 3.53 12.19 -9.08
C PHE A 88 4.21 10.83 -8.92
N ASN A 89 5.52 10.78 -8.67
CA ASN A 89 6.26 9.53 -8.51
C ASN A 89 5.90 8.87 -7.17
N ARG A 90 5.74 9.66 -6.10
CA ARG A 90 5.24 9.16 -4.80
C ARG A 90 3.81 8.63 -4.92
N LEU A 91 2.94 9.37 -5.61
CA LEU A 91 1.58 8.93 -5.87
C LEU A 91 1.53 7.61 -6.65
N ARG A 92 2.38 7.46 -7.68
CA ARG A 92 2.48 6.21 -8.46
C ARG A 92 2.95 5.04 -7.61
N ALA A 93 3.97 5.24 -6.77
CA ALA A 93 4.48 4.22 -5.85
C ALA A 93 3.44 3.81 -4.80
N ALA A 94 2.70 4.78 -4.23
CA ALA A 94 1.59 4.51 -3.33
C ALA A 94 0.47 3.73 -4.01
N ALA A 95 0.08 4.14 -5.22
CA ALA A 95 -0.96 3.48 -6.00
C ALA A 95 -0.56 2.06 -6.46
N TYR A 96 0.73 1.83 -6.74
CA TYR A 96 1.26 0.49 -7.03
C TYR A 96 1.12 -0.42 -5.81
N ALA A 97 1.64 0.00 -4.65
CA ALA A 97 1.56 -0.75 -3.41
C ALA A 97 0.11 -1.09 -3.03
N THR A 98 -0.78 -0.09 -3.09
CA THR A 98 -2.21 -0.26 -2.81
C THR A 98 -2.84 -1.34 -3.69
N ARG A 99 -2.58 -1.31 -5.01
CA ARG A 99 -3.11 -2.32 -5.94
C ARG A 99 -2.53 -3.71 -5.69
N LEU A 100 -1.25 -3.78 -5.32
CA LEU A 100 -0.61 -5.07 -5.02
C LEU A 100 -1.24 -5.70 -3.77
N LEU A 101 -1.51 -4.91 -2.71
CA LEU A 101 -2.22 -5.39 -1.54
C LEU A 101 -3.68 -5.77 -1.86
N GLU A 102 -4.40 -4.98 -2.66
CA GLU A 102 -5.76 -5.33 -3.07
C GLU A 102 -5.83 -6.66 -3.83
N GLN A 103 -4.79 -7.00 -4.59
CA GLN A 103 -4.69 -8.25 -5.35
C GLN A 103 -4.40 -9.46 -4.44
N THR A 104 -3.72 -9.25 -3.32
CA THR A 104 -3.24 -10.32 -2.42
C THR A 104 -4.09 -10.49 -1.15
N THR A 105 -5.15 -9.69 -0.99
CA THR A 105 -6.00 -9.73 0.20
C THR A 105 -7.45 -9.99 -0.18
N GLU A 106 -8.17 -10.69 0.69
CA GLU A 106 -9.59 -10.93 0.56
C GLU A 106 -10.42 -9.85 1.27
N THR A 107 -11.69 -9.72 0.89
CA THR A 107 -12.63 -8.82 1.54
C THR A 107 -13.01 -9.36 2.91
N GLU A 108 -13.13 -8.48 3.90
CA GLU A 108 -13.52 -8.78 5.28
C GLU A 108 -12.66 -9.85 5.99
N THR A 109 -11.42 -10.01 5.53
CA THR A 109 -10.43 -10.89 6.16
C THR A 109 -9.34 -10.03 6.80
N PRO A 110 -9.22 -10.00 8.14
CA PRO A 110 -8.21 -9.22 8.84
C PRO A 110 -6.78 -9.63 8.45
N VAL A 111 -5.97 -8.64 8.13
CA VAL A 111 -4.56 -8.82 7.73
C VAL A 111 -3.72 -7.69 8.38
N PRO A 112 -3.59 -7.69 9.71
CA PRO A 112 -3.00 -6.58 10.46
C PRO A 112 -1.54 -6.28 10.05
N GLU A 113 -0.78 -7.28 9.63
CA GLU A 113 0.59 -7.13 9.14
C GLU A 113 0.61 -6.33 7.83
N LEU A 114 -0.31 -6.61 6.91
CA LEU A 114 -0.42 -5.90 5.64
C LEU A 114 -0.97 -4.48 5.83
N PHE A 115 -1.86 -4.29 6.80
CA PHE A 115 -2.29 -2.95 7.20
C PHE A 115 -1.10 -2.12 7.70
N ALA A 116 -0.30 -2.67 8.61
CA ALA A 116 0.89 -1.99 9.15
C ALA A 116 1.93 -1.70 8.05
N LEU A 117 2.15 -2.64 7.14
CA LEU A 117 3.07 -2.49 6.02
C LEU A 117 2.66 -1.34 5.08
N LEU A 118 1.37 -1.25 4.71
CA LEU A 118 0.90 -0.17 3.84
C LEU A 118 0.93 1.19 4.53
N ASP A 119 0.58 1.25 5.81
CA ASP A 119 0.64 2.45 6.64
C ASP A 119 2.08 2.98 6.75
N GLU A 120 3.04 2.08 7.03
CA GLU A 120 4.47 2.44 7.05
C GLU A 120 4.98 2.86 5.67
N TRP A 121 4.56 2.17 4.60
CA TRP A 121 4.92 2.53 3.23
C TRP A 121 4.51 3.95 2.86
N TRP A 122 3.29 4.36 3.20
CA TRP A 122 2.84 5.72 2.93
C TRP A 122 3.62 6.77 3.70
N ARG A 123 4.04 6.47 4.96
CA ARG A 123 4.95 7.35 5.71
C ARG A 123 6.34 7.43 5.10
N VAL A 124 6.89 6.31 4.64
CA VAL A 124 8.18 6.31 3.90
C VAL A 124 8.08 7.19 2.67
N LEU A 125 7.01 7.07 1.89
CA LEU A 125 6.79 7.90 0.71
C LEU A 125 6.50 9.37 1.04
N ASP A 126 5.89 9.67 2.17
CA ASP A 126 5.68 11.05 2.60
C ASP A 126 7.02 11.73 2.96
N ALA A 127 7.94 10.98 3.56
CA ALA A 127 9.26 11.46 3.92
C ALA A 127 10.21 11.63 2.71
N ALA A 128 10.20 10.66 1.76
CA ALA A 128 11.10 10.67 0.61
C ALA A 128 10.47 9.99 -0.62
N PRO A 129 10.91 10.30 -1.86
CA PRO A 129 10.56 9.53 -3.05
C PRO A 129 10.97 8.06 -2.92
N ALA A 130 10.24 7.16 -3.61
CA ALA A 130 10.58 5.75 -3.60
C ALA A 130 11.96 5.51 -4.24
N SER A 131 12.88 4.97 -3.43
CA SER A 131 14.18 4.47 -3.90
C SER A 131 14.10 3.01 -4.33
N PRO A 132 15.09 2.47 -5.08
CA PRO A 132 15.15 1.04 -5.37
C PRO A 132 15.15 0.17 -4.12
N ALA A 133 15.84 0.60 -3.05
CA ALA A 133 15.86 -0.09 -1.77
C ALA A 133 14.49 -0.09 -1.09
N ALA A 134 13.79 1.06 -1.12
CA ALA A 134 12.45 1.19 -0.58
C ALA A 134 11.45 0.26 -1.28
N LEU A 135 11.49 0.22 -2.62
CA LEU A 135 10.63 -0.67 -3.42
C LEU A 135 10.94 -2.15 -3.16
N ALA A 136 12.23 -2.52 -3.17
CA ALA A 136 12.65 -3.88 -2.87
C ALA A 136 12.22 -4.31 -1.46
N ALA A 137 12.43 -3.45 -0.46
CA ALA A 137 12.03 -3.73 0.91
C ALA A 137 10.50 -3.89 1.03
N PHE A 138 9.71 -3.01 0.42
CA PHE A 138 8.25 -3.13 0.43
C PHE A 138 7.79 -4.46 -0.18
N GLU A 139 8.29 -4.82 -1.38
CA GLU A 139 7.92 -6.07 -2.05
C GLU A 139 8.34 -7.30 -1.22
N LEU A 140 9.53 -7.27 -0.59
CA LEU A 140 10.03 -8.33 0.26
C LEU A 140 9.21 -8.50 1.54
N HIS A 141 8.88 -7.40 2.22
CA HIS A 141 8.03 -7.43 3.43
C HIS A 141 6.60 -7.89 3.11
N LEU A 142 6.07 -7.53 1.94
CA LEU A 142 4.79 -8.06 1.48
C LEU A 142 4.86 -9.58 1.30
N LEU A 143 5.86 -10.07 0.59
CA LEU A 143 6.07 -11.51 0.38
C LEU A 143 6.26 -12.25 1.70
N ASP A 144 7.00 -11.69 2.64
CA ASP A 144 7.19 -12.25 3.98
C ASP A 144 5.86 -12.36 4.76
N ALA A 145 5.07 -11.29 4.77
CA ALA A 145 3.75 -11.26 5.41
C ALA A 145 2.74 -12.24 4.77
N LEU A 146 2.92 -12.59 3.51
CA LEU A 146 2.14 -13.62 2.80
C LEU A 146 2.69 -15.06 2.99
N GLY A 147 3.77 -15.24 3.75
CA GLY A 147 4.43 -16.54 3.91
C GLY A 147 5.22 -17.01 2.68
N LEU A 148 5.49 -16.08 1.75
CA LEU A 148 6.21 -16.33 0.48
C LEU A 148 7.63 -15.77 0.50
N ARG A 149 8.23 -15.65 1.69
CA ARG A 149 9.59 -15.11 1.87
C ARG A 149 10.61 -15.84 0.99
N PRO A 150 11.31 -15.13 0.08
CA PRO A 150 12.38 -15.75 -0.68
C PRO A 150 13.54 -16.14 0.23
N ASP A 151 14.08 -17.36 0.06
CA ASP A 151 15.27 -17.81 0.75
C ASP A 151 16.51 -17.42 -0.05
N PRO A 152 17.34 -16.47 0.42
CA PRO A 152 18.54 -16.03 -0.30
C PRO A 152 19.52 -17.18 -0.60
N ALA A 153 19.61 -18.18 0.29
CA ALA A 153 20.52 -19.30 0.14
C ALA A 153 20.13 -20.23 -1.02
N ARG A 154 18.84 -20.27 -1.38
CA ARG A 154 18.31 -21.11 -2.47
C ARG A 154 18.27 -20.40 -3.82
N THR A 155 18.66 -19.11 -3.87
CA THR A 155 18.68 -18.34 -5.12
C THR A 155 20.03 -18.48 -5.83
N ARG A 156 20.02 -18.35 -7.17
CA ARG A 156 21.25 -18.26 -7.98
C ARG A 156 21.75 -16.82 -8.13
N LEU A 157 21.37 -15.93 -7.21
CA LEU A 157 21.79 -14.54 -7.23
C LEU A 157 23.27 -14.38 -6.83
N PRO A 158 23.95 -13.35 -7.33
CA PRO A 158 25.29 -12.98 -6.87
C PRO A 158 25.35 -12.76 -5.35
N ALA A 159 26.48 -13.00 -4.71
CA ALA A 159 26.64 -12.90 -3.26
C ALA A 159 26.17 -11.54 -2.70
N ALA A 160 26.62 -10.44 -3.32
CA ALA A 160 26.23 -9.09 -2.92
C ALA A 160 24.70 -8.85 -2.96
N VAL A 161 24.00 -9.44 -3.94
CA VAL A 161 22.53 -9.33 -4.04
C VAL A 161 21.84 -10.16 -2.95
N ARG A 162 22.35 -11.38 -2.63
CA ARG A 162 21.82 -12.21 -1.56
C ARG A 162 21.99 -11.56 -0.18
N GLU A 163 23.16 -10.97 0.06
CA GLU A 163 23.43 -10.20 1.29
C GLU A 163 22.50 -9.00 1.42
N THR A 164 22.30 -8.25 0.33
CA THR A 164 21.37 -7.13 0.29
C THR A 164 19.93 -7.59 0.57
N LEU A 165 19.47 -8.66 -0.08
CA LEU A 165 18.14 -9.23 0.11
C LEU A 165 17.92 -9.62 1.59
N SER A 166 18.91 -10.29 2.20
CA SER A 166 18.89 -10.65 3.61
C SER A 166 18.83 -9.41 4.52
N ALA A 167 19.63 -8.39 4.21
CA ALA A 167 19.69 -7.15 4.97
C ALA A 167 18.38 -6.34 4.90
N LEU A 168 17.73 -6.29 3.73
CA LEU A 168 16.44 -5.61 3.56
C LEU A 168 15.32 -6.32 4.33
N LEU A 169 15.31 -7.67 4.32
CA LEU A 169 14.34 -8.47 5.07
C LEU A 169 14.52 -8.39 6.59
N ALA A 170 15.75 -8.19 7.08
CA ALA A 170 16.05 -8.16 8.51
C ALA A 170 15.74 -6.81 9.18
N ARG A 171 15.47 -5.75 8.42
CA ARG A 171 15.27 -4.39 8.93
C ARG A 171 13.80 -3.95 8.80
N PRO A 172 13.29 -3.10 9.70
CA PRO A 172 12.02 -2.40 9.48
C PRO A 172 12.03 -1.65 8.14
N LEU A 173 10.87 -1.51 7.50
CA LEU A 173 10.74 -0.94 6.16
C LEU A 173 11.40 0.45 6.04
N ALA A 174 11.17 1.33 7.00
CA ALA A 174 11.75 2.68 6.99
C ALA A 174 13.29 2.66 7.02
N ALA A 175 13.90 1.74 7.79
CA ALA A 175 15.35 1.59 7.84
C ALA A 175 15.91 0.90 6.58
N ALA A 176 15.18 -0.05 6.00
CA ALA A 176 15.55 -0.71 4.76
C ALA A 176 15.47 0.25 3.56
N ALA A 177 14.49 1.16 3.54
CA ALA A 177 14.24 2.11 2.45
C ALA A 177 15.40 3.07 2.16
N VAL A 178 16.24 3.35 3.14
CA VAL A 178 17.42 4.24 3.01
C VAL A 178 18.73 3.49 2.78
N THR A 179 18.69 2.18 2.56
CA THR A 179 19.88 1.37 2.27
C THR A 179 20.48 1.79 0.92
N PRO A 180 21.75 2.17 0.84
CA PRO A 180 22.38 2.48 -0.44
C PRO A 180 22.53 1.20 -1.27
N LEU A 181 22.11 1.25 -2.53
CA LEU A 181 22.26 0.15 -3.48
C LEU A 181 23.06 0.63 -4.69
N SER A 182 24.04 -0.18 -5.11
CA SER A 182 24.68 0.07 -6.41
C SER A 182 23.67 -0.17 -7.55
N PRO A 183 23.81 0.54 -8.69
CA PRO A 183 22.89 0.36 -9.82
C PRO A 183 22.79 -1.07 -10.34
N GLY A 184 23.85 -1.86 -10.24
CA GLY A 184 23.87 -3.27 -10.62
C GLY A 184 23.03 -4.13 -9.68
N VAL A 185 23.20 -3.95 -8.36
CA VAL A 185 22.40 -4.65 -7.34
C VAL A 185 20.93 -4.28 -7.46
N ALA A 186 20.61 -2.99 -7.61
CA ALA A 186 19.24 -2.51 -7.73
C ALA A 186 18.52 -3.12 -8.96
N ARG A 187 19.15 -3.14 -10.13
CA ARG A 187 18.59 -3.79 -11.34
C ARG A 187 18.40 -5.29 -11.19
N THR A 188 19.35 -5.97 -10.54
CA THR A 188 19.24 -7.41 -10.30
C THR A 188 18.08 -7.72 -9.33
N LEU A 189 17.90 -6.91 -8.29
CA LEU A 189 16.75 -7.02 -7.37
C LEU A 189 15.43 -6.77 -8.07
N ASP A 190 15.32 -5.71 -8.89
CA ASP A 190 14.13 -5.44 -9.70
C ASP A 190 13.73 -6.64 -10.55
N HIS A 191 14.69 -7.18 -11.31
CA HIS A 191 14.45 -8.34 -12.18
C HIS A 191 14.03 -9.58 -11.38
N PHE A 192 14.75 -9.89 -10.31
CA PHE A 192 14.45 -11.02 -9.43
C PHE A 192 13.06 -10.89 -8.79
N LEU A 193 12.77 -9.77 -8.15
CA LEU A 193 11.49 -9.55 -7.49
C LEU A 193 10.33 -9.53 -8.47
N GLY A 194 10.52 -8.94 -9.66
CA GLY A 194 9.51 -8.96 -10.72
C GLY A 194 9.19 -10.38 -11.21
N ALA A 195 10.20 -11.26 -11.33
CA ALA A 195 10.00 -12.67 -11.67
C ALA A 195 9.32 -13.42 -10.51
N PHE A 196 9.78 -13.22 -9.28
CA PHE A 196 9.27 -13.88 -8.09
C PHE A 196 7.79 -13.52 -7.80
N LEU A 197 7.43 -12.24 -7.93
CA LEU A 197 6.05 -11.80 -7.80
C LEU A 197 5.15 -12.44 -8.86
N ARG A 198 5.62 -12.54 -10.11
CA ARG A 198 4.85 -13.21 -11.19
C ARG A 198 4.63 -14.69 -10.92
N GLU A 199 5.64 -15.37 -10.40
CA GLU A 199 5.56 -16.81 -10.10
C GLU A 199 4.57 -17.10 -8.96
N HIS A 200 4.58 -16.30 -7.89
CA HIS A 200 3.83 -16.59 -6.67
C HIS A 200 2.49 -15.86 -6.57
N LEU A 201 2.38 -14.65 -7.11
CA LEU A 201 1.17 -13.80 -7.02
C LEU A 201 0.48 -13.59 -8.38
N GLY A 202 0.99 -14.22 -9.43
CA GLY A 202 0.51 -13.98 -10.79
C GLY A 202 1.01 -12.65 -11.34
N ARG A 203 0.26 -12.06 -12.29
CA ARG A 203 0.70 -10.82 -12.94
C ARG A 203 0.69 -9.64 -11.96
N PRO A 204 1.84 -8.99 -11.69
CA PRO A 204 1.87 -7.81 -10.85
C PRO A 204 0.96 -6.70 -11.40
N PRO A 205 0.41 -5.82 -10.55
CA PRO A 205 -0.43 -4.72 -10.98
C PRO A 205 0.30 -3.83 -11.99
N LYS A 206 -0.43 -3.31 -12.96
CA LYS A 206 0.09 -2.28 -13.88
C LYS A 206 0.68 -1.13 -13.06
N GLY A 207 1.90 -0.71 -13.38
CA GLY A 207 2.58 0.41 -12.73
C GLY A 207 3.81 0.01 -11.93
N ARG A 208 4.12 -1.30 -11.78
CA ARG A 208 5.38 -1.74 -11.17
C ARG A 208 6.58 -1.25 -11.97
N GLU A 209 6.63 -1.59 -13.25
CA GLU A 209 7.76 -1.25 -14.12
C GLU A 209 8.05 0.27 -14.12
N PRO A 210 7.07 1.16 -14.36
CA PRO A 210 7.35 2.60 -14.33
C PRO A 210 7.80 3.14 -12.98
N VAL A 211 7.40 2.51 -11.86
CA VAL A 211 7.86 2.92 -10.52
C VAL A 211 9.33 2.54 -10.32
N TRP A 212 9.70 1.32 -10.70
CA TRP A 212 11.09 0.86 -10.64
C TRP A 212 12.01 1.63 -11.59
N GLU A 213 11.60 1.86 -12.84
CA GLU A 213 12.35 2.68 -13.80
C GLU A 213 12.65 4.08 -13.25
N THR A 214 11.64 4.72 -12.65
CA THR A 214 11.81 6.04 -12.03
C THR A 214 12.78 5.99 -10.85
N ALA A 215 12.66 5.00 -9.98
CA ALA A 215 13.52 4.84 -8.82
C ALA A 215 14.98 4.56 -9.25
N LEU A 216 15.19 3.72 -10.26
CA LEU A 216 16.51 3.42 -10.81
C LEU A 216 17.17 4.64 -11.48
N ALA A 217 16.40 5.47 -12.18
CA ALA A 217 16.89 6.69 -12.82
C ALA A 217 17.27 7.78 -11.80
N SER A 218 16.64 7.79 -10.64
CA SER A 218 16.87 8.76 -9.57
C SER A 218 17.94 8.32 -8.56
N ALA A 219 18.46 7.10 -8.68
CA ALA A 219 19.51 6.60 -7.79
C ALA A 219 20.84 7.31 -8.06
N PRO A 220 21.57 7.74 -7.02
CA PRO A 220 22.92 8.30 -7.21
C PRO A 220 23.86 7.25 -7.83
N ALA A 221 24.76 7.73 -8.66
CA ALA A 221 25.76 6.91 -9.34
C ALA A 221 26.76 6.26 -8.38
#